data_989561ca7dee42b6b1d1b1a27eb6771f
#
_entry.id   989561ca7dee42b6b1d1b1a27eb6771f
#
_cell.length_a   1.000
_cell.length_b   1.000
_cell.length_c   1.000
_cell.angle_alpha   90.00
_cell.angle_beta   90.00
_cell.angle_gamma   90.00
#
_symmetry.space_group_name_H-M   'P 1'
#
loop_
_entity.id
_entity.type
_entity.pdbx_description
1 polymer ?
#
loop_
_entity_poly.entity_id
_entity_poly.type
_entity_poly.pdbx_seq_one_letter_code
_entity_poly.pdbx_strand_id
1 'polypeptide(L)'
;EIRVAGEFCGQRFKGFIDRLDSFREGQARVVDYKTGKVLEDDENIHDGNAEEIADKIFHPDMKNWPKIALQFYIYDLLADSRPEVRGREIHNCVYSTAHLFKEAPVTVPMNRKFFDAVSERLEALLNEMYDLEVPFRRTEDEGTCTYCDFRMICGR
;
A
#
# COMPACT_ATOMS: atom_id res chain seq x y z
N GLU A 1 -10.89 -14.11 -3.11
CA GLU A 1 -9.46 -13.71 -3.06
C GLU A 1 -8.74 -14.12 -4.35
N ILE A 2 -7.92 -13.25 -4.85
CA ILE A 2 -7.16 -13.44 -6.09
C ILE A 2 -5.69 -13.30 -5.78
N ARG A 3 -4.94 -14.37 -5.99
CA ARG A 3 -3.49 -14.33 -5.81
C ARG A 3 -2.85 -13.53 -6.93
N VAL A 4 -2.01 -12.56 -6.55
CA VAL A 4 -1.17 -11.78 -7.45
C VAL A 4 0.30 -11.94 -7.06
N ALA A 5 1.18 -11.89 -8.05
CA ALA A 5 2.62 -11.93 -7.84
C ALA A 5 3.31 -11.21 -8.98
N GLY A 6 4.44 -10.60 -8.68
CA GLY A 6 5.26 -9.88 -9.65
C GLY A 6 6.65 -9.63 -9.10
N GLU A 7 7.41 -8.85 -9.83
CA GLU A 7 8.78 -8.46 -9.47
C GLU A 7 8.91 -6.94 -9.54
N PHE A 8 9.59 -6.36 -8.56
CA PHE A 8 9.95 -4.95 -8.53
C PHE A 8 11.38 -4.83 -7.99
N CYS A 9 12.25 -4.12 -8.72
CA CYS A 9 13.67 -3.94 -8.38
C CYS A 9 14.39 -5.25 -8.04
N GLY A 10 14.15 -6.32 -8.82
CA GLY A 10 14.77 -7.64 -8.61
C GLY A 10 14.20 -8.43 -7.42
N GLN A 11 13.22 -7.89 -6.69
CA GLN A 11 12.58 -8.55 -5.56
C GLN A 11 11.20 -9.08 -5.93
N ARG A 12 10.88 -10.27 -5.41
CA ARG A 12 9.58 -10.92 -5.66
C ARG A 12 8.55 -10.47 -4.63
N PHE A 13 7.45 -9.94 -5.14
CA PHE A 13 6.28 -9.59 -4.35
C PHE A 13 5.15 -10.58 -4.63
N LYS A 14 4.34 -10.82 -3.64
CA LYS A 14 3.11 -11.61 -3.73
C LYS A 14 2.07 -11.05 -2.78
N GLY A 15 0.81 -11.18 -3.15
CA GLY A 15 -0.30 -10.75 -2.32
C GLY A 15 -1.60 -11.42 -2.72
N PHE A 16 -2.65 -11.05 -2.02
CA PHE A 16 -4.01 -11.47 -2.31
C PHE A 16 -4.88 -10.23 -2.38
N ILE A 17 -5.55 -10.04 -3.52
CA ILE A 17 -6.58 -9.03 -3.70
C ILE A 17 -7.90 -9.67 -3.28
N ASP A 18 -8.66 -9.04 -2.41
CA ASP A 18 -9.92 -9.59 -1.93
C ASP A 18 -10.91 -9.78 -3.08
N ARG A 19 -11.02 -8.77 -3.95
CA ARG A 19 -11.90 -8.82 -5.11
C ARG A 19 -11.35 -7.96 -6.25
N LEU A 20 -11.40 -8.51 -7.45
CA LEU A 20 -11.13 -7.82 -8.71
C LEU A 20 -12.35 -7.98 -9.61
N ASP A 21 -12.94 -6.90 -10.05
CA ASP A 21 -14.07 -6.94 -10.97
C ASP A 21 -14.00 -5.87 -12.05
N SER A 22 -14.84 -6.04 -13.06
CA SER A 22 -15.03 -5.10 -14.15
C SER A 22 -16.45 -4.53 -14.02
N PHE A 23 -16.56 -3.29 -13.59
CA PHE A 23 -17.87 -2.65 -13.35
C PHE A 23 -18.32 -1.74 -14.50
N ARG A 24 -17.38 -1.37 -15.39
CA ARG A 24 -17.65 -0.63 -16.64
C ARG A 24 -16.69 -1.10 -17.72
N GLU A 25 -17.09 -0.90 -18.97
CA GLU A 25 -16.20 -1.17 -20.10
C GLU A 25 -14.94 -0.32 -20.02
N GLY A 26 -13.77 -0.96 -20.23
CA GLY A 26 -12.46 -0.29 -20.12
C GLY A 26 -11.98 -0.03 -18.70
N GLN A 27 -12.74 -0.41 -17.67
CA GLN A 27 -12.38 -0.18 -16.27
C GLN A 27 -12.33 -1.49 -15.49
N ALA A 28 -11.35 -1.60 -14.60
CA ALA A 28 -11.21 -2.65 -13.60
C ALA A 28 -11.28 -2.03 -12.20
N ARG A 29 -11.81 -2.78 -11.24
CA ARG A 29 -11.87 -2.32 -9.86
C ARG A 29 -11.19 -3.31 -8.95
N VAL A 30 -10.23 -2.81 -8.19
CA VAL A 30 -9.56 -3.52 -7.10
C VAL A 30 -10.26 -3.16 -5.80
N VAL A 31 -10.72 -4.16 -5.07
CA VAL A 31 -11.51 -3.97 -3.85
C VAL A 31 -10.80 -4.65 -2.69
N ASP A 32 -10.76 -3.95 -1.57
CA ASP A 32 -10.29 -4.45 -0.28
C ASP A 32 -11.37 -4.23 0.79
N TYR A 33 -11.58 -5.23 1.66
CA TYR A 33 -12.56 -5.17 2.74
C TYR A 33 -11.87 -4.87 4.06
N LYS A 34 -12.23 -3.77 4.71
CA LYS A 34 -11.64 -3.33 5.98
C LYS A 34 -12.68 -3.26 7.09
N THR A 35 -12.28 -3.71 8.29
CA THR A 35 -13.04 -3.49 9.52
C THR A 35 -12.68 -2.18 10.21
N GLY A 36 -11.50 -1.63 9.92
CA GLY A 36 -10.97 -0.39 10.48
C GLY A 36 -11.32 0.84 9.66
N LYS A 37 -10.86 2.00 10.17
CA LYS A 37 -11.00 3.28 9.47
C LYS A 37 -10.00 3.39 8.32
N VAL A 38 -10.43 4.04 7.24
CA VAL A 38 -9.56 4.59 6.21
C VAL A 38 -9.08 5.96 6.71
N LEU A 39 -7.82 6.28 6.51
CA LEU A 39 -7.28 7.58 6.90
C LEU A 39 -7.59 8.61 5.80
N GLU A 40 -7.68 9.88 6.18
CA GLU A 40 -7.87 10.98 5.24
C GLU A 40 -6.75 11.02 4.18
N ASP A 41 -5.50 10.74 4.58
CA ASP A 41 -4.35 10.64 3.67
C ASP A 41 -4.48 9.49 2.66
N ASP A 42 -5.24 8.43 2.94
CA ASP A 42 -5.54 7.36 1.98
C ASP A 42 -6.60 7.78 0.94
N GLU A 43 -7.53 8.68 1.31
CA GLU A 43 -8.66 9.08 0.48
C GLU A 43 -8.36 10.28 -0.42
N ASN A 44 -7.48 11.18 0.02
CA ASN A 44 -7.24 12.49 -0.58
C ASN A 44 -5.90 12.61 -1.31
N ILE A 45 -5.49 11.56 -2.02
CA ILE A 45 -4.26 11.60 -2.82
C ILE A 45 -4.49 12.40 -4.10
N HIS A 46 -3.69 13.44 -4.31
CA HIS A 46 -3.70 14.27 -5.51
C HIS A 46 -2.29 14.79 -5.85
N ASP A 47 -2.13 15.41 -7.00
CA ASP A 47 -0.80 15.83 -7.48
C ASP A 47 -0.07 16.81 -6.54
N GLY A 48 -0.81 17.58 -5.75
CA GLY A 48 -0.25 18.56 -4.83
C GLY A 48 0.32 17.99 -3.54
N ASN A 49 -0.11 16.77 -3.13
CA ASN A 49 0.32 16.12 -1.88
C ASN A 49 0.95 14.74 -2.08
N ALA A 50 1.08 14.28 -3.31
CA ALA A 50 1.56 12.93 -3.62
C ALA A 50 2.92 12.61 -2.99
N GLU A 51 3.86 13.54 -3.05
CA GLU A 51 5.19 13.41 -2.43
C GLU A 51 5.11 13.35 -0.90
N GLU A 52 4.32 14.24 -0.29
CA GLU A 52 4.15 14.27 1.17
C GLU A 52 3.53 12.95 1.68
N ILE A 53 2.53 12.43 0.98
CA ILE A 53 1.91 11.16 1.36
C ILE A 53 2.88 9.99 1.19
N ALA A 54 3.67 9.99 0.12
CA ALA A 54 4.73 9.00 -0.07
C ALA A 54 5.79 9.08 1.04
N ASP A 55 6.21 10.28 1.45
CA ASP A 55 7.13 10.47 2.58
C ASP A 55 6.55 9.91 3.89
N LYS A 56 5.26 10.13 4.16
CA LYS A 56 4.59 9.56 5.34
C LYS A 56 4.58 8.03 5.35
N ILE A 57 4.41 7.39 4.19
CA ILE A 57 4.42 5.91 4.05
C ILE A 57 5.78 5.33 4.48
N PHE A 58 6.87 5.97 4.09
CA PHE A 58 8.22 5.45 4.33
C PHE A 58 8.90 6.08 5.55
N HIS A 59 8.19 6.91 6.33
CA HIS A 59 8.76 7.51 7.53
C HIS A 59 8.80 6.49 8.67
N PRO A 60 10.00 6.20 9.24
CA PRO A 60 10.18 5.07 10.18
C PRO A 60 9.38 5.19 11.47
N ASP A 61 9.05 6.41 11.91
CA ASP A 61 8.38 6.67 13.20
C ASP A 61 6.94 7.16 13.06
N MET A 62 6.35 7.09 11.85
CA MET A 62 4.98 7.52 11.61
C MET A 62 3.97 6.52 12.19
N LYS A 63 3.17 6.95 13.20
CA LYS A 63 2.18 6.08 13.86
C LYS A 63 0.92 5.82 13.03
N ASN A 64 0.43 6.83 12.35
CA ASN A 64 -0.78 6.77 11.52
C ASN A 64 -0.41 7.07 10.07
N TRP A 65 0.35 6.17 9.46
CA TRP A 65 0.74 6.31 8.07
C TRP A 65 -0.31 5.73 7.12
N PRO A 66 -0.42 6.22 5.88
CA PRO A 66 -1.44 5.80 4.90
C PRO A 66 -1.11 4.41 4.33
N LYS A 67 -1.34 3.39 5.13
CA LYS A 67 -1.01 1.98 4.79
C LYS A 67 -1.90 1.39 3.71
N ILE A 68 -3.12 1.91 3.57
CA ILE A 68 -4.06 1.45 2.55
C ILE A 68 -3.61 1.94 1.18
N ALA A 69 -3.10 3.17 1.09
CA ALA A 69 -2.51 3.72 -0.13
C ALA A 69 -1.32 2.87 -0.61
N LEU A 70 -0.40 2.49 0.30
CA LEU A 70 0.69 1.57 -0.05
C LEU A 70 0.17 0.20 -0.48
N GLN A 71 -0.84 -0.34 0.19
CA GLN A 71 -1.42 -1.62 -0.16
C GLN A 71 -1.98 -1.62 -1.59
N PHE A 72 -2.74 -0.58 -1.96
CA PHE A 72 -3.26 -0.46 -3.32
C PHE A 72 -2.18 -0.19 -4.36
N TYR A 73 -1.14 0.59 -4.02
CA TYR A 73 0.03 0.72 -4.88
C TYR A 73 0.63 -0.65 -5.23
N ILE A 74 0.84 -1.50 -4.22
CA ILE A 74 1.37 -2.86 -4.44
C ILE A 74 0.38 -3.72 -5.24
N TYR A 75 -0.92 -3.59 -5.00
CA TYR A 75 -1.93 -4.34 -5.76
C TYR A 75 -1.93 -3.94 -7.23
N ASP A 76 -1.89 -2.65 -7.54
CA ASP A 76 -1.86 -2.14 -8.91
C ASP A 76 -0.59 -2.61 -9.64
N LEU A 77 0.57 -2.50 -8.97
CA LEU A 77 1.85 -2.98 -9.48
C LEU A 77 1.80 -4.48 -9.85
N LEU A 78 1.21 -5.31 -8.97
CA LEU A 78 1.14 -6.75 -9.16
C LEU A 78 0.01 -7.18 -10.11
N ALA A 79 -1.06 -6.41 -10.20
CA ALA A 79 -2.22 -6.71 -11.03
C ALA A 79 -2.03 -6.31 -12.50
N ASP A 80 -1.10 -5.43 -12.82
CA ASP A 80 -0.89 -4.90 -14.19
C ASP A 80 -0.67 -6.00 -15.25
N SER A 81 -0.03 -7.11 -14.86
CA SER A 81 0.20 -8.25 -15.74
C SER A 81 -1.05 -9.12 -16.00
N ARG A 82 -2.13 -8.92 -15.23
CA ARG A 82 -3.32 -9.76 -15.32
C ARG A 82 -4.21 -9.40 -16.51
N PRO A 83 -4.77 -10.40 -17.21
CA PRO A 83 -5.67 -10.16 -18.35
C PRO A 83 -6.89 -9.32 -17.99
N GLU A 84 -7.39 -9.44 -16.75
CA GLU A 84 -8.57 -8.74 -16.26
C GLU A 84 -8.33 -7.24 -16.07
N VAL A 85 -7.08 -6.83 -15.93
CA VAL A 85 -6.65 -5.46 -15.65
C VAL A 85 -5.95 -4.82 -16.83
N ARG A 86 -5.23 -5.62 -17.58
CA ARG A 86 -4.35 -5.14 -18.66
C ARG A 86 -5.06 -4.23 -19.65
N GLY A 87 -4.55 -3.00 -19.79
CA GLY A 87 -5.10 -1.98 -20.67
C GLY A 87 -6.41 -1.35 -20.20
N ARG A 88 -6.76 -1.53 -18.93
CA ARG A 88 -7.92 -0.91 -18.29
C ARG A 88 -7.50 0.13 -17.27
N GLU A 89 -8.36 1.11 -17.05
CA GLU A 89 -8.24 2.04 -15.94
C GLU A 89 -8.56 1.33 -14.63
N ILE A 90 -7.65 1.38 -13.65
CA ILE A 90 -7.84 0.74 -12.34
C ILE A 90 -8.47 1.73 -11.38
N HIS A 91 -9.52 1.29 -10.69
CA HIS A 91 -10.18 2.00 -9.61
C HIS A 91 -10.04 1.23 -8.30
N ASN A 92 -9.42 1.84 -7.32
CA ASN A 92 -9.19 1.25 -6.01
C ASN A 92 -10.28 1.66 -5.03
N CYS A 93 -10.91 0.67 -4.38
CA CYS A 93 -12.03 0.90 -3.48
C CYS A 93 -11.87 0.11 -2.18
N VAL A 94 -12.11 0.78 -1.05
CA VAL A 94 -12.26 0.14 0.26
C VAL A 94 -13.73 0.03 0.62
N TYR A 95 -14.16 -1.17 0.99
CA TYR A 95 -15.45 -1.39 1.59
C TYR A 95 -15.30 -1.57 3.10
N SER A 96 -15.80 -0.61 3.88
CA SER A 96 -15.88 -0.77 5.34
C SER A 96 -16.96 -1.78 5.68
N THR A 97 -16.59 -2.91 6.28
CA THR A 97 -17.55 -3.94 6.68
C THR A 97 -18.43 -3.49 7.86
N ALA A 98 -17.94 -2.54 8.67
CA ALA A 98 -18.73 -1.93 9.75
C ALA A 98 -19.84 -1.01 9.21
N HIS A 99 -19.69 -0.50 7.99
CA HIS A 99 -20.60 0.50 7.39
C HIS A 99 -21.14 0.07 6.02
N LEU A 100 -21.07 -1.23 5.71
CA LEU A 100 -21.33 -1.80 4.38
C LEU A 100 -22.66 -1.38 3.74
N PHE A 101 -23.67 -1.10 4.55
CA PHE A 101 -25.00 -0.70 4.09
C PHE A 101 -25.36 0.77 4.42
N LYS A 102 -24.43 1.53 4.96
CA LYS A 102 -24.67 2.90 5.42
C LYS A 102 -23.87 3.93 4.64
N GLU A 103 -22.70 3.55 4.17
CA GLU A 103 -21.75 4.46 3.51
C GLU A 103 -21.35 3.91 2.14
N ALA A 104 -21.05 4.82 1.22
CA ALA A 104 -20.46 4.46 -0.06
C ALA A 104 -19.04 3.92 0.14
N PRO A 105 -18.55 3.04 -0.76
CA PRO A 105 -17.16 2.63 -0.73
C PRO A 105 -16.22 3.83 -0.86
N VAL A 106 -15.14 3.81 -0.09
CA VAL A 106 -14.10 4.83 -0.18
C VAL A 106 -13.23 4.55 -1.40
N THR A 107 -13.04 5.55 -2.25
CA THR A 107 -12.09 5.48 -3.37
C THR A 107 -10.71 5.92 -2.88
N VAL A 108 -9.69 5.13 -3.20
CA VAL A 108 -8.28 5.47 -2.95
C VAL A 108 -7.65 5.86 -4.29
N PRO A 109 -7.43 7.15 -4.55
CA PRO A 109 -6.91 7.59 -5.84
C PRO A 109 -5.45 7.19 -6.02
N MET A 110 -5.11 6.66 -7.20
CA MET A 110 -3.74 6.36 -7.61
C MET A 110 -3.39 7.19 -8.83
N ASN A 111 -2.89 8.42 -8.60
CA ASN A 111 -2.40 9.24 -9.70
C ASN A 111 -0.94 8.88 -10.04
N ARG A 112 -0.51 9.30 -11.21
CA ARG A 112 0.84 8.98 -11.73
C ARG A 112 1.94 9.51 -10.82
N LYS A 113 1.79 10.74 -10.30
CA LYS A 113 2.78 11.37 -9.45
C LYS A 113 2.99 10.62 -8.14
N PHE A 114 1.88 10.16 -7.51
CA PHE A 114 1.95 9.33 -6.32
C PHE A 114 2.60 7.97 -6.61
N PHE A 115 2.23 7.35 -7.74
CA PHE A 115 2.81 6.07 -8.13
C PHE A 115 4.33 6.17 -8.33
N ASP A 116 4.80 7.21 -9.02
CA ASP A 116 6.23 7.46 -9.24
C ASP A 116 6.96 7.76 -7.92
N ALA A 117 6.38 8.58 -7.03
CA ALA A 117 6.95 8.92 -5.72
C ALA A 117 7.09 7.69 -4.79
N VAL A 118 6.07 6.82 -4.75
CA VAL A 118 6.14 5.58 -3.96
C VAL A 118 7.14 4.60 -4.57
N SER A 119 7.20 4.49 -5.91
CA SER A 119 8.17 3.64 -6.61
C SER A 119 9.61 4.00 -6.24
N GLU A 120 9.95 5.29 -6.28
CA GLU A 120 11.29 5.78 -5.94
C GLU A 120 11.68 5.44 -4.50
N ARG A 121 10.76 5.66 -3.55
CA ARG A 121 11.03 5.39 -2.13
C ARG A 121 11.07 3.90 -1.80
N LEU A 122 10.22 3.11 -2.44
CA LEU A 122 10.26 1.65 -2.30
C LEU A 122 11.56 1.08 -2.86
N GLU A 123 12.04 1.56 -4.01
CA GLU A 123 13.33 1.17 -4.56
C GLU A 123 14.47 1.54 -3.60
N ALA A 124 14.47 2.76 -3.06
CA ALA A 124 15.47 3.21 -2.09
C ALA A 124 15.47 2.32 -0.83
N LEU A 125 14.28 2.00 -0.29
CA LEU A 125 14.13 1.12 0.87
C LEU A 125 14.67 -0.30 0.57
N LEU A 126 14.34 -0.86 -0.59
CA LEU A 126 14.83 -2.19 -0.98
C LEU A 126 16.35 -2.21 -1.12
N ASN A 127 16.93 -1.18 -1.73
CA ASN A 127 18.37 -1.04 -1.86
C ASN A 127 19.04 -0.96 -0.48
N GLU A 128 18.49 -0.16 0.45
CA GLU A 128 18.99 -0.08 1.83
C GLU A 128 18.91 -1.42 2.57
N MET A 129 17.77 -2.14 2.43
CA MET A 129 17.56 -3.45 3.10
C MET A 129 18.57 -4.52 2.65
N TYR A 130 19.08 -4.45 1.43
CA TYR A 130 20.04 -5.41 0.87
C TYR A 130 21.47 -4.87 0.84
N ASP A 131 21.72 -3.66 1.31
CA ASP A 131 23.07 -3.11 1.44
C ASP A 131 23.74 -3.66 2.70
N LEU A 132 24.81 -4.46 2.50
CA LEU A 132 25.56 -5.07 3.58
C LEU A 132 26.33 -4.06 4.45
N GLU A 133 26.55 -2.85 3.95
CA GLU A 133 27.21 -1.77 4.69
C GLU A 133 26.26 -1.00 5.60
N VAL A 134 24.94 -1.17 5.43
CA VAL A 134 23.92 -0.50 6.24
C VAL A 134 23.40 -1.46 7.33
N PRO A 135 23.76 -1.25 8.60
CA PRO A 135 23.30 -2.13 9.67
C PRO A 135 21.83 -1.89 10.00
N PHE A 136 21.10 -2.97 10.28
CA PHE A 136 19.73 -2.85 10.81
C PHE A 136 19.74 -2.12 12.15
N ARG A 137 18.82 -1.16 12.28
CA ARG A 137 18.65 -0.39 13.51
C ARG A 137 17.28 -0.71 14.12
N ARG A 138 17.26 -0.76 15.45
CA ARG A 138 15.98 -0.85 16.16
C ARG A 138 15.27 0.51 16.15
N THR A 139 13.94 0.49 16.13
CA THR A 139 13.14 1.71 16.24
C THR A 139 13.41 2.44 17.57
N GLU A 140 13.33 3.73 17.56
CA GLU A 140 13.38 4.57 18.79
C GLU A 140 12.01 4.62 19.50
N ASP A 141 10.90 4.38 18.76
CA ASP A 141 9.55 4.31 19.35
C ASP A 141 9.31 3.00 20.09
N GLU A 142 9.43 3.05 21.42
CA GLU A 142 9.17 1.90 22.30
C GLU A 142 7.72 1.41 22.23
N GLY A 143 6.77 2.26 21.85
CA GLY A 143 5.38 1.88 21.65
C GLY A 143 5.21 0.81 20.58
N THR A 144 5.99 0.88 19.51
CA THR A 144 6.05 -0.14 18.45
C THR A 144 6.51 -1.51 18.98
N CYS A 145 7.34 -1.52 20.03
CA CYS A 145 7.86 -2.75 20.61
C CYS A 145 6.87 -3.49 21.52
N THR A 146 5.78 -2.84 21.95
CA THR A 146 4.83 -3.41 22.93
C THR A 146 4.28 -4.76 22.50
N TYR A 147 3.97 -4.93 21.21
CA TYR A 147 3.41 -6.16 20.63
C TYR A 147 4.34 -6.81 19.60
N CYS A 148 5.63 -6.44 19.60
CA CYS A 148 6.61 -6.98 18.66
C CYS A 148 7.11 -8.36 19.14
N ASP A 149 7.01 -9.38 18.30
CA ASP A 149 7.49 -10.73 18.59
C ASP A 149 9.01 -10.77 18.80
N PHE A 150 9.74 -9.81 18.25
CA PHE A 150 11.19 -9.74 18.32
C PHE A 150 11.74 -8.85 19.43
N ARG A 151 10.89 -8.29 20.29
CA ARG A 151 11.30 -7.35 21.35
C ARG A 151 12.44 -7.89 22.24
N MET A 152 12.41 -9.19 22.55
CA MET A 152 13.42 -9.83 23.37
C MET A 152 14.80 -9.83 22.70
N ILE A 153 14.85 -10.01 21.38
CA ILE A 153 16.09 -9.95 20.60
C ILE A 153 16.68 -8.55 20.61
N CYS A 154 15.81 -7.53 20.60
CA CYS A 154 16.21 -6.13 20.66
C CYS A 154 16.56 -5.66 22.09
N GLY A 155 16.38 -6.50 23.12
CA GLY A 155 16.62 -6.11 24.53
C GLY A 155 15.56 -5.13 25.07
N ARG A 156 14.29 -5.30 24.67
CA ARG A 156 13.15 -4.46 25.10
C ARG A 156 12.02 -5.30 25.70
#